data_f60036860b2f688d7dd914bdfad60d65
#
_entry.id   f60036860b2f688d7dd914bdfad60d65
#
_cell.length_a   1.000
_cell.length_b   1.000
_cell.length_c   1.000
_cell.angle_alpha   90.00
_cell.angle_beta   90.00
_cell.angle_gamma   90.00
#
_symmetry.space_group_name_H-M   'P 1'
#
loop_
_entity.id
_entity.type
_entity.pdbx_description
1 polymer ?
#
loop_
_entity_poly.entity_id
_entity_poly.type
_entity_poly.pdbx_seq_one_letter_code
_entity_poly.pdbx_strand_id
1 'polypeptide(L)'
;MFKVGFDNDLYIQKQSEQISKRIKEFGGKLYLEFGGKLFDDYHASRVLPGFKPDSKLQMLKNISSDVEIVIVINASDIQNNKIRRDLGITYDSDVLRLIDAFRAIGLFVGSVVIAQYKGQPAALAFKNRLENLGVRVFIHYPIEGYPYNIPHIVSEEGFGKNEYIETERPLVVITAPGPGSGKMATCLSQLYHDNLRGIKAGYAKFETFPIWNLPLKHPVNLAYEAATADLNDVNVIDPYHLEAYGKTTVNYNRDVEVFPVLNAIFEKIEGKSPYKSPTDMGVNMAGYCISDDAATRDASLNEIIRRYFSALCDHKKGLTGDAELTKIESLMNQAGVTEEYRRCVRPALDRAKETGAPAVAIELPDGRLITGKTSSLLGASSAALLNAVKLLSNQPKEQLLIDPGVIEPIQSLKTNILGNNNPRLHTDEVLIALTMSAIQSEPAKKAFDALSLLRGCEAHSSVILSQVDADVYRKLGINLTCEPHYQVKKLYHKA
;
A
#
# COMPACT_ATOMS: atom_id res chain seq x y z
N MET A 1 -10.03 -10.19 20.62
CA MET A 1 -9.22 -8.96 20.51
C MET A 1 -8.00 -9.31 19.68
N PHE A 2 -7.77 -8.65 18.55
CA PHE A 2 -6.59 -8.91 17.73
C PHE A 2 -5.33 -8.68 18.56
N LYS A 3 -4.37 -9.62 18.47
CA LYS A 3 -3.10 -9.48 19.20
C LYS A 3 -2.31 -8.33 18.59
N VAL A 4 -1.83 -7.42 19.42
CA VAL A 4 -0.90 -6.35 19.03
C VAL A 4 0.51 -6.94 19.08
N GLY A 5 1.26 -6.82 17.99
CA GLY A 5 2.62 -7.34 17.88
C GLY A 5 3.66 -6.28 17.51
N PHE A 6 3.24 -5.00 17.42
CA PHE A 6 4.10 -3.90 17.02
C PHE A 6 3.81 -2.64 17.83
N ASP A 7 4.85 -2.02 18.33
CA ASP A 7 4.78 -0.73 19.06
C ASP A 7 4.94 0.42 18.08
N ASN A 8 3.82 1.01 17.69
CA ASN A 8 3.76 2.09 16.72
C ASN A 8 4.39 3.40 17.24
N ASP A 9 4.21 3.70 18.50
CA ASP A 9 4.68 4.98 19.07
C ASP A 9 6.21 4.93 19.22
N LEU A 10 6.75 3.80 19.66
CA LEU A 10 8.19 3.55 19.68
C LEU A 10 8.80 3.60 18.26
N TYR A 11 8.07 3.09 17.25
CA TYR A 11 8.52 3.17 15.84
C TYR A 11 8.63 4.61 15.37
N ILE A 12 7.60 5.43 15.60
CA ILE A 12 7.61 6.85 15.22
C ILE A 12 8.80 7.56 15.89
N GLN A 13 9.01 7.31 17.19
CA GLN A 13 10.11 7.90 17.94
C GLN A 13 11.47 7.49 17.35
N LYS A 14 11.77 6.19 17.26
CA LYS A 14 13.07 5.67 16.81
C LYS A 14 13.39 6.09 15.38
N GLN A 15 12.39 6.05 14.49
CA GLN A 15 12.56 6.44 13.10
C GLN A 15 12.88 7.94 12.98
N SER A 16 12.18 8.81 13.74
CA SER A 16 12.43 10.25 13.79
C SER A 16 13.83 10.57 14.33
N GLU A 17 14.26 9.87 15.40
CA GLU A 17 15.59 10.02 16.00
C GLU A 17 16.69 9.68 14.99
N GLN A 18 16.53 8.59 14.23
CA GLN A 18 17.51 8.19 13.21
C GLN A 18 17.57 9.18 12.04
N ILE A 19 16.43 9.70 11.58
CA ILE A 19 16.40 10.76 10.56
C ILE A 19 17.12 12.00 11.06
N SER A 20 16.83 12.46 12.29
CA SER A 20 17.47 13.63 12.89
C SER A 20 18.97 13.43 13.05
N LYS A 21 19.42 12.22 13.37
CA LYS A 21 20.83 11.85 13.44
C LYS A 21 21.48 11.96 12.06
N ARG A 22 20.85 11.43 11.01
CA ARG A 22 21.35 11.53 9.64
C ARG A 22 21.48 12.98 9.16
N ILE A 23 20.52 13.84 9.45
CA ILE A 23 20.60 15.28 9.13
C ILE A 23 21.89 15.90 9.72
N LYS A 24 22.16 15.60 10.99
CA LYS A 24 23.37 16.11 11.67
C LYS A 24 24.67 15.54 11.08
N GLU A 25 24.71 14.24 10.79
CA GLU A 25 25.85 13.55 10.19
C GLU A 25 26.23 14.14 8.82
N PHE A 26 25.26 14.58 8.03
CA PHE A 26 25.44 15.17 6.72
C PHE A 26 25.52 16.70 6.70
N GLY A 27 25.78 17.32 7.83
CA GLY A 27 26.05 18.77 7.89
C GLY A 27 24.81 19.65 7.88
N GLY A 28 23.61 19.11 8.18
CA GLY A 28 22.38 19.86 8.38
C GLY A 28 21.36 19.75 7.25
N LYS A 29 21.62 19.00 6.16
CA LYS A 29 20.67 18.78 5.06
C LYS A 29 20.61 17.32 4.66
N LEU A 30 19.41 16.80 4.44
CA LEU A 30 19.19 15.41 4.06
C LEU A 30 18.10 15.30 2.99
N TYR A 31 18.42 14.66 1.87
CA TYR A 31 17.45 14.18 0.90
C TYR A 31 16.99 12.78 1.29
N LEU A 32 15.74 12.67 1.70
CA LEU A 32 15.13 11.42 2.15
C LEU A 32 14.21 10.86 1.07
N GLU A 33 14.69 9.85 0.35
CA GLU A 33 13.86 9.11 -0.59
C GLU A 33 12.85 8.26 0.15
N PHE A 34 11.57 8.52 -0.07
CA PHE A 34 10.52 7.69 0.51
C PHE A 34 10.21 6.49 -0.37
N GLY A 35 10.56 5.31 0.14
CA GLY A 35 10.12 4.02 -0.39
C GLY A 35 8.70 3.69 0.08
N GLY A 36 7.88 3.13 -0.83
CA GLY A 36 6.52 2.70 -0.51
C GLY A 36 5.51 3.84 -0.33
N LYS A 37 4.37 3.51 0.28
CA LYS A 37 3.25 4.44 0.47
C LYS A 37 3.44 5.30 1.72
N LEU A 38 3.31 6.62 1.58
CA LEU A 38 3.24 7.57 2.69
C LEU A 38 1.86 7.58 3.34
N PHE A 39 0.81 7.48 2.51
CA PHE A 39 -0.57 7.38 2.92
C PHE A 39 -1.04 5.93 2.81
N ASP A 40 -1.88 5.51 3.74
CA ASP A 40 -2.61 4.25 3.66
C ASP A 40 -1.70 3.02 3.49
N ASP A 41 -0.66 2.90 4.32
CA ASP A 41 0.23 1.73 4.31
C ASP A 41 -0.45 0.52 4.95
N TYR A 42 -1.47 0.03 4.26
CA TYR A 42 -2.24 -1.13 4.71
C TYR A 42 -1.43 -2.43 4.70
N HIS A 43 -0.37 -2.53 3.90
CA HIS A 43 0.48 -3.73 3.95
C HIS A 43 1.19 -3.81 5.29
N ALA A 44 1.86 -2.73 5.72
CA ALA A 44 2.54 -2.67 7.00
C ALA A 44 1.57 -2.97 8.17
N SER A 45 0.38 -2.36 8.17
CA SER A 45 -0.62 -2.60 9.22
C SER A 45 -1.16 -4.04 9.26
N ARG A 46 -1.10 -4.78 8.14
CA ARG A 46 -1.52 -6.17 8.07
C ARG A 46 -0.46 -7.15 8.55
N VAL A 47 0.82 -6.88 8.32
CA VAL A 47 1.93 -7.78 8.72
C VAL A 47 2.55 -7.41 10.07
N LEU A 48 2.32 -6.19 10.54
CA LEU A 48 2.77 -5.67 11.83
C LEU A 48 1.55 -5.19 12.64
N PRO A 49 0.81 -6.11 13.30
CA PRO A 49 -0.38 -5.77 14.08
C PRO A 49 -0.08 -4.72 15.15
N GLY A 50 -0.68 -3.54 15.04
CA GLY A 50 -0.38 -2.35 15.86
C GLY A 50 0.20 -1.20 15.05
N PHE A 51 0.80 -1.44 13.89
CA PHE A 51 1.23 -0.40 12.97
C PHE A 51 0.01 0.36 12.42
N LYS A 52 0.00 1.67 12.55
CA LYS A 52 -1.07 2.53 12.03
C LYS A 52 -0.78 2.91 10.58
N PRO A 53 -1.76 2.85 9.65
CA PRO A 53 -1.55 3.17 8.23
C PRO A 53 -0.99 4.57 7.97
N ASP A 54 -1.19 5.50 8.88
CA ASP A 54 -0.74 6.90 8.82
C ASP A 54 0.55 7.20 9.63
N SER A 55 1.22 6.17 10.18
CA SER A 55 2.40 6.31 11.04
C SER A 55 3.50 7.15 10.42
N LYS A 56 3.75 6.97 9.12
CA LYS A 56 4.76 7.73 8.38
C LYS A 56 4.42 9.22 8.31
N LEU A 57 3.15 9.54 8.15
CA LEU A 57 2.67 10.93 8.16
C LEU A 57 2.75 11.55 9.54
N GLN A 58 2.37 10.81 10.58
CA GLN A 58 2.47 11.28 11.96
C GLN A 58 3.92 11.57 12.33
N MET A 59 4.85 10.71 11.89
CA MET A 59 6.30 10.93 12.06
C MET A 59 6.75 12.25 11.40
N LEU A 60 6.40 12.47 10.12
CA LEU A 60 6.74 13.71 9.41
C LEU A 60 6.08 14.94 10.04
N LYS A 61 4.86 14.80 10.55
CA LYS A 61 4.15 15.87 11.24
C LYS A 61 4.87 16.30 12.53
N ASN A 62 5.44 15.36 13.28
CA ASN A 62 6.18 15.64 14.52
C ASN A 62 7.44 16.48 14.28
N ILE A 63 8.01 16.45 13.07
CA ILE A 63 9.18 17.22 12.66
C ILE A 63 8.84 18.20 11.50
N SER A 64 7.59 18.64 11.42
CA SER A 64 7.05 19.39 10.28
C SER A 64 7.75 20.73 10.00
N SER A 65 8.33 21.39 11.02
CA SER A 65 9.11 22.62 10.84
C SER A 65 10.33 22.41 9.95
N ASP A 66 10.90 21.21 9.94
CA ASP A 66 12.15 20.88 9.26
C ASP A 66 11.93 20.15 7.93
N VAL A 67 10.66 19.84 7.59
CA VAL A 67 10.30 19.00 6.43
C VAL A 67 9.83 19.83 5.25
N GLU A 68 10.41 19.59 4.09
CA GLU A 68 9.93 20.02 2.78
C GLU A 68 9.63 18.80 1.91
N ILE A 69 8.44 18.77 1.31
CA ILE A 69 8.02 17.69 0.42
C ILE A 69 8.29 18.09 -1.04
N VAL A 70 8.96 17.21 -1.77
CA VAL A 70 9.13 17.26 -3.22
C VAL A 70 8.47 16.03 -3.82
N ILE A 71 7.54 16.23 -4.74
CA ILE A 71 6.81 15.13 -5.38
C ILE A 71 7.38 14.91 -6.78
N VAL A 72 7.81 13.68 -7.08
CA VAL A 72 8.41 13.32 -8.38
C VAL A 72 7.41 12.49 -9.19
N ILE A 73 7.21 12.86 -10.45
CA ILE A 73 6.36 12.12 -11.39
C ILE A 73 7.07 11.95 -12.73
N ASN A 74 6.95 10.76 -13.34
CA ASN A 74 7.54 10.49 -14.64
C ASN A 74 6.69 11.09 -15.76
N ALA A 75 7.31 11.82 -16.70
CA ALA A 75 6.65 12.44 -17.84
C ALA A 75 5.90 11.43 -18.73
N SER A 76 6.43 10.19 -18.85
CA SER A 76 5.76 9.12 -19.60
C SER A 76 4.52 8.59 -18.88
N ASP A 77 4.52 8.56 -17.54
CA ASP A 77 3.35 8.15 -16.77
C ASP A 77 2.19 9.15 -16.93
N ILE A 78 2.51 10.46 -17.02
CA ILE A 78 1.53 11.50 -17.34
C ILE A 78 1.00 11.30 -18.78
N GLN A 79 1.91 11.16 -19.75
CA GLN A 79 1.55 11.02 -21.17
C GLN A 79 0.65 9.81 -21.44
N ASN A 80 0.87 8.71 -20.72
CA ASN A 80 0.16 7.46 -20.88
C ASN A 80 -1.08 7.34 -19.96
N ASN A 81 -1.44 8.38 -19.21
CA ASN A 81 -2.53 8.37 -18.23
C ASN A 81 -2.45 7.15 -17.29
N LYS A 82 -1.26 6.85 -16.79
CA LYS A 82 -1.04 5.69 -15.93
C LYS A 82 -1.91 5.76 -14.68
N ILE A 83 -2.67 4.70 -14.44
CA ILE A 83 -3.64 4.62 -13.34
C ILE A 83 -3.00 3.98 -12.12
N ARG A 84 -3.22 4.59 -10.98
CA ARG A 84 -2.95 4.01 -9.67
C ARG A 84 -4.05 3.03 -9.31
N ARG A 85 -3.76 1.72 -9.40
CA ARG A 85 -4.76 0.64 -9.29
C ARG A 85 -5.58 0.64 -8.00
N ASP A 86 -4.96 0.99 -6.87
CA ASP A 86 -5.61 1.00 -5.55
C ASP A 86 -6.60 2.15 -5.36
N LEU A 87 -6.46 3.25 -6.11
CA LEU A 87 -7.33 4.42 -6.02
C LEU A 87 -8.19 4.63 -7.29
N GLY A 88 -7.82 3.99 -8.41
CA GLY A 88 -8.52 4.15 -9.68
C GLY A 88 -8.37 5.53 -10.34
N ILE A 89 -7.35 6.32 -9.93
CA ILE A 89 -7.06 7.66 -10.47
C ILE A 89 -5.73 7.66 -11.21
N THR A 90 -5.55 8.62 -12.13
CA THR A 90 -4.28 8.79 -12.86
C THR A 90 -3.18 9.34 -11.94
N TYR A 91 -1.90 9.10 -12.28
CA TYR A 91 -0.77 9.55 -11.47
C TYR A 91 -0.68 11.07 -11.34
N ASP A 92 -1.00 11.82 -12.38
CA ASP A 92 -1.08 13.28 -12.34
C ASP A 92 -2.20 13.77 -11.39
N SER A 93 -3.36 13.12 -11.42
CA SER A 93 -4.45 13.37 -10.44
C SER A 93 -4.03 13.01 -9.02
N ASP A 94 -3.24 11.94 -8.84
CA ASP A 94 -2.71 11.57 -7.52
C ASP A 94 -1.68 12.58 -7.01
N VAL A 95 -0.86 13.22 -7.88
CA VAL A 95 0.02 14.32 -7.48
C VAL A 95 -0.80 15.47 -6.87
N LEU A 96 -1.90 15.87 -7.51
CA LEU A 96 -2.77 16.93 -6.97
C LEU A 96 -3.37 16.53 -5.61
N ARG A 97 -3.86 15.30 -5.50
CA ARG A 97 -4.38 14.74 -4.22
C ARG A 97 -3.30 14.71 -3.13
N LEU A 98 -2.06 14.34 -3.47
CA LEU A 98 -0.95 14.32 -2.53
C LEU A 98 -0.59 15.73 -2.04
N ILE A 99 -0.56 16.73 -2.94
CA ILE A 99 -0.33 18.14 -2.56
C ILE A 99 -1.37 18.59 -1.53
N ASP A 100 -2.64 18.37 -1.83
CA ASP A 100 -3.74 18.76 -0.94
C ASP A 100 -3.68 18.01 0.40
N ALA A 101 -3.41 16.71 0.36
CA ALA A 101 -3.31 15.88 1.56
C ALA A 101 -2.13 16.29 2.47
N PHE A 102 -0.96 16.61 1.91
CA PHE A 102 0.17 17.11 2.70
C PHE A 102 -0.11 18.49 3.30
N ARG A 103 -0.66 19.40 2.51
CA ARG A 103 -1.03 20.75 2.98
C ARG A 103 -2.09 20.70 4.09
N ALA A 104 -3.08 19.81 3.97
CA ALA A 104 -4.14 19.64 4.97
C ALA A 104 -3.62 19.22 6.35
N ILE A 105 -2.49 18.52 6.42
CA ILE A 105 -1.85 18.12 7.69
C ILE A 105 -0.72 19.05 8.13
N GLY A 106 -0.54 20.19 7.43
CA GLY A 106 0.43 21.24 7.78
C GLY A 106 1.86 20.98 7.29
N LEU A 107 2.08 20.06 6.34
CA LEU A 107 3.39 19.86 5.73
C LEU A 107 3.61 20.83 4.55
N PHE A 108 4.83 21.35 4.46
CA PHE A 108 5.23 22.25 3.37
C PHE A 108 5.54 21.45 2.11
N VAL A 109 4.78 21.68 1.03
CA VAL A 109 5.05 21.14 -0.29
C VAL A 109 5.80 22.18 -1.08
N GLY A 110 7.11 21.97 -1.25
CA GLY A 110 8.03 22.91 -1.90
C GLY A 110 7.87 22.92 -3.41
N SER A 111 7.82 21.74 -4.03
CA SER A 111 7.82 21.64 -5.49
C SER A 111 7.36 20.28 -6.02
N VAL A 112 7.13 20.23 -7.33
CA VAL A 112 6.94 18.99 -8.11
C VAL A 112 8.06 18.88 -9.14
N VAL A 113 8.59 17.68 -9.33
CA VAL A 113 9.58 17.35 -10.36
C VAL A 113 8.92 16.48 -11.42
N ILE A 114 8.97 16.92 -12.68
CA ILE A 114 8.60 16.09 -13.82
C ILE A 114 9.89 15.47 -14.36
N ALA A 115 10.08 14.18 -14.04
CA ALA A 115 11.28 13.43 -14.40
C ALA A 115 11.15 12.75 -15.78
N GLN A 116 12.31 12.44 -16.41
CA GLN A 116 12.39 11.75 -17.71
C GLN A 116 11.67 12.51 -18.84
N TYR A 117 11.69 13.84 -18.78
CA TYR A 117 11.04 14.69 -19.77
C TYR A 117 11.79 14.71 -21.11
N LYS A 118 11.09 14.35 -22.19
CA LYS A 118 11.59 14.30 -23.58
C LYS A 118 10.72 15.16 -24.52
N GLY A 119 9.97 16.13 -23.98
CA GLY A 119 9.06 16.96 -24.78
C GLY A 119 7.63 16.44 -24.83
N GLN A 120 7.18 15.58 -23.92
CA GLN A 120 5.80 15.07 -23.89
C GLN A 120 4.79 16.20 -23.68
N PRO A 121 3.81 16.39 -24.62
CA PRO A 121 2.85 17.50 -24.54
C PRO A 121 1.98 17.47 -23.28
N ALA A 122 1.54 16.26 -22.85
CA ALA A 122 0.72 16.12 -21.65
C ALA A 122 1.50 16.52 -20.38
N ALA A 123 2.81 16.22 -20.33
CA ALA A 123 3.66 16.63 -19.20
C ALA A 123 3.85 18.15 -19.16
N LEU A 124 3.98 18.82 -20.32
CA LEU A 124 4.05 20.27 -20.40
C LEU A 124 2.72 20.92 -19.97
N ALA A 125 1.59 20.38 -20.43
CA ALA A 125 0.26 20.86 -20.00
C ALA A 125 0.07 20.71 -18.49
N PHE A 126 0.53 19.60 -17.91
CA PHE A 126 0.48 19.36 -16.46
C PHE A 126 1.40 20.32 -15.69
N LYS A 127 2.61 20.62 -16.20
CA LYS A 127 3.49 21.65 -15.64
C LYS A 127 2.76 22.98 -15.54
N ASN A 128 2.20 23.47 -16.67
CA ASN A 128 1.48 24.74 -16.72
C ASN A 128 0.28 24.76 -15.75
N ARG A 129 -0.43 23.65 -15.62
CA ARG A 129 -1.53 23.50 -14.65
C ARG A 129 -1.06 23.67 -13.21
N LEU A 130 0.04 23.03 -12.84
CA LEU A 130 0.61 23.12 -11.49
C LEU A 130 1.10 24.55 -11.18
N GLU A 131 1.80 25.18 -12.13
CA GLU A 131 2.28 26.58 -11.99
C GLU A 131 1.12 27.56 -11.83
N ASN A 132 0.03 27.38 -12.56
CA ASN A 132 -1.20 28.17 -12.40
C ASN A 132 -1.87 27.95 -11.02
N LEU A 133 -1.62 26.80 -10.36
CA LEU A 133 -2.05 26.52 -9.00
C LEU A 133 -1.04 26.99 -7.93
N GLY A 134 0.01 27.73 -8.35
CA GLY A 134 1.03 28.26 -7.45
C GLY A 134 2.02 27.21 -6.93
N VAL A 135 2.20 26.10 -7.65
CA VAL A 135 3.16 25.05 -7.31
C VAL A 135 4.41 25.20 -8.18
N ARG A 136 5.59 25.27 -7.58
CA ARG A 136 6.87 25.29 -8.31
C ARG A 136 7.09 23.95 -9.01
N VAL A 137 7.49 23.98 -10.28
CA VAL A 137 7.73 22.76 -11.06
C VAL A 137 9.12 22.81 -11.69
N PHE A 138 9.86 21.72 -11.54
CA PHE A 138 11.21 21.54 -12.09
C PHE A 138 11.22 20.36 -13.08
N ILE A 139 12.05 20.48 -14.11
CA ILE A 139 12.19 19.48 -15.16
C ILE A 139 13.52 18.73 -15.01
N HIS A 140 13.44 17.41 -14.97
CA HIS A 140 14.58 16.51 -15.03
C HIS A 140 14.55 15.67 -16.31
N TYR A 141 15.68 15.55 -16.95
CA TYR A 141 15.84 14.92 -18.25
C TYR A 141 16.37 13.47 -18.14
N PRO A 142 16.14 12.63 -19.14
CA PRO A 142 16.83 11.36 -19.25
C PRO A 142 18.32 11.58 -19.43
N ILE A 143 19.12 10.80 -18.70
CA ILE A 143 20.58 10.84 -18.80
C ILE A 143 21.02 9.61 -19.57
N GLU A 144 21.76 9.82 -20.65
CA GLU A 144 22.27 8.73 -21.51
C GLU A 144 23.22 7.83 -20.74
N GLY A 145 23.04 6.52 -20.88
CA GLY A 145 23.87 5.52 -20.19
C GLY A 145 23.59 5.37 -18.69
N TYR A 146 22.54 6.01 -18.14
CA TYR A 146 22.12 5.79 -16.76
C TYR A 146 21.62 4.36 -16.56
N PRO A 147 22.03 3.65 -15.49
CA PRO A 147 22.86 4.13 -14.35
C PRO A 147 24.37 3.83 -14.47
N TYR A 148 24.89 3.33 -15.60
CA TYR A 148 26.23 2.76 -15.68
C TYR A 148 27.32 3.72 -16.17
N ASN A 149 26.98 4.73 -16.98
CA ASN A 149 27.95 5.69 -17.50
C ASN A 149 28.21 6.81 -16.48
N ILE A 150 28.87 6.47 -15.37
CA ILE A 150 29.08 7.37 -14.22
C ILE A 150 29.76 8.68 -14.60
N PRO A 151 30.82 8.71 -15.44
CA PRO A 151 31.45 9.96 -15.84
C PRO A 151 30.50 10.93 -16.52
N HIS A 152 29.60 10.43 -17.35
CA HIS A 152 28.57 11.24 -18.00
C HIS A 152 27.44 11.62 -17.04
N ILE A 153 27.01 10.70 -16.18
CA ILE A 153 25.93 10.95 -15.22
C ILE A 153 26.30 12.09 -14.27
N VAL A 154 27.54 12.06 -13.74
CA VAL A 154 28.06 13.06 -12.80
C VAL A 154 28.88 14.13 -13.61
N SER A 155 28.17 14.83 -14.49
CA SER A 155 28.72 15.90 -15.33
C SER A 155 27.62 16.97 -15.58
N GLU A 156 28.05 18.07 -16.23
CA GLU A 156 27.13 19.16 -16.66
C GLU A 156 26.06 18.66 -17.64
N GLU A 157 26.40 17.70 -18.52
CA GLU A 157 25.49 17.09 -19.49
C GLU A 157 24.60 15.99 -18.89
N GLY A 158 24.96 15.48 -17.70
CA GLY A 158 24.19 14.51 -16.93
C GLY A 158 23.31 15.19 -15.88
N PHE A 159 23.69 15.06 -14.60
CA PHE A 159 22.96 15.70 -13.51
C PHE A 159 22.92 17.23 -13.62
N GLY A 160 23.95 17.85 -14.17
CA GLY A 160 24.01 19.30 -14.35
C GLY A 160 22.93 19.84 -15.26
N LYS A 161 22.42 19.05 -16.22
CA LYS A 161 21.32 19.43 -17.11
C LYS A 161 19.95 19.49 -16.41
N ASN A 162 19.77 18.79 -15.31
CA ASN A 162 18.56 18.83 -14.53
C ASN A 162 18.42 20.18 -13.80
N GLU A 163 17.22 20.72 -13.77
CA GLU A 163 16.97 21.96 -13.04
C GLU A 163 17.22 21.76 -11.54
N TYR A 164 17.96 22.68 -10.92
CA TYR A 164 18.20 22.66 -9.47
C TYR A 164 16.93 23.04 -8.71
N ILE A 165 16.56 22.21 -7.73
CA ILE A 165 15.41 22.46 -6.86
C ILE A 165 15.90 23.30 -5.68
N GLU A 166 15.51 24.56 -5.62
CA GLU A 166 15.77 25.42 -4.46
C GLU A 166 14.89 24.94 -3.28
N THR A 167 15.56 24.41 -2.27
CA THR A 167 14.92 23.87 -1.06
C THR A 167 15.20 24.75 0.14
N GLU A 168 14.21 24.87 1.04
CA GLU A 168 14.23 25.83 2.16
C GLU A 168 14.48 25.15 3.52
N ARG A 169 14.32 23.80 3.59
CA ARG A 169 14.33 23.08 4.87
C ARG A 169 15.40 22.00 4.92
N PRO A 170 15.86 21.65 6.14
CA PRO A 170 16.94 20.67 6.31
C PRO A 170 16.58 19.24 5.89
N LEU A 171 15.31 18.85 5.99
CA LEU A 171 14.84 17.54 5.56
C LEU A 171 13.97 17.68 4.31
N VAL A 172 14.52 17.26 3.18
CA VAL A 172 13.81 17.22 1.88
C VAL A 172 13.33 15.81 1.62
N VAL A 173 12.02 15.61 1.74
CA VAL A 173 11.35 14.32 1.50
C VAL A 173 10.99 14.20 0.03
N ILE A 174 11.61 13.24 -0.66
CA ILE A 174 11.33 12.95 -2.07
C ILE A 174 10.33 11.80 -2.15
N THR A 175 9.12 12.08 -2.60
CA THR A 175 8.03 11.09 -2.72
C THR A 175 7.44 11.08 -4.14
N ALA A 176 6.53 10.13 -4.41
CA ALA A 176 5.94 9.96 -5.73
C ALA A 176 4.61 9.20 -5.68
N PRO A 177 3.74 9.31 -6.72
CA PRO A 177 2.53 8.51 -6.86
C PRO A 177 2.79 7.00 -6.94
N GLY A 178 3.97 6.59 -7.44
CA GLY A 178 4.30 5.19 -7.61
C GLY A 178 5.76 4.90 -7.93
N PRO A 179 6.12 3.63 -8.15
CA PRO A 179 7.48 3.21 -8.49
C PRO A 179 7.90 3.71 -9.89
N GLY A 180 9.22 3.79 -10.12
CA GLY A 180 9.78 4.19 -11.42
C GLY A 180 9.67 5.68 -11.75
N SER A 181 9.28 6.52 -10.80
CA SER A 181 9.08 7.97 -10.99
C SER A 181 10.37 8.78 -11.05
N GLY A 182 11.53 8.22 -10.66
CA GLY A 182 12.83 8.92 -10.71
C GLY A 182 13.27 9.54 -9.38
N LYS A 183 12.71 9.14 -8.24
CA LYS A 183 13.04 9.69 -6.90
C LYS A 183 14.55 9.66 -6.59
N MET A 184 15.18 8.49 -6.72
CA MET A 184 16.62 8.32 -6.47
C MET A 184 17.45 9.25 -7.36
N ALA A 185 17.19 9.27 -8.67
CA ALA A 185 17.90 10.13 -9.61
C ALA A 185 17.73 11.62 -9.26
N THR A 186 16.55 12.02 -8.76
CA THR A 186 16.30 13.37 -8.26
C THR A 186 17.15 13.68 -7.03
N CYS A 187 17.22 12.76 -6.05
CA CYS A 187 18.10 12.94 -4.88
C CYS A 187 19.56 13.09 -5.28
N LEU A 188 20.07 12.21 -6.16
CA LEU A 188 21.46 12.24 -6.61
C LEU A 188 21.78 13.50 -7.42
N SER A 189 20.86 13.95 -8.28
CA SER A 189 20.98 15.21 -9.01
C SER A 189 21.07 16.40 -8.06
N GLN A 190 20.26 16.42 -7.02
CA GLN A 190 20.31 17.47 -6.00
C GLN A 190 21.63 17.47 -5.22
N LEU A 191 22.14 16.29 -4.85
CA LEU A 191 23.47 16.18 -4.21
C LEU A 191 24.59 16.69 -5.11
N TYR A 192 24.53 16.39 -6.40
CA TYR A 192 25.49 16.93 -7.38
C TYR A 192 25.45 18.46 -7.41
N HIS A 193 24.27 19.06 -7.52
CA HIS A 193 24.10 20.49 -7.54
C HIS A 193 24.49 21.18 -6.23
N ASP A 194 24.14 20.57 -5.07
CA ASP A 194 24.52 21.09 -3.74
C ASP A 194 26.05 21.05 -3.56
N ASN A 195 26.71 19.95 -3.99
CA ASN A 195 28.17 19.83 -3.93
C ASN A 195 28.87 20.94 -4.75
N LEU A 196 28.41 21.22 -5.98
CA LEU A 196 28.92 22.31 -6.80
C LEU A 196 28.77 23.69 -6.16
N ARG A 197 27.75 23.85 -5.28
CA ARG A 197 27.47 25.10 -4.52
C ARG A 197 28.15 25.14 -3.16
N GLY A 198 28.91 24.10 -2.81
CA GLY A 198 29.55 24.00 -1.51
C GLY A 198 28.58 23.72 -0.36
N ILE A 199 27.34 23.30 -0.66
CA ILE A 199 26.34 22.93 0.33
C ILE A 199 26.54 21.47 0.72
N LYS A 200 26.71 21.22 2.02
CA LYS A 200 26.77 19.84 2.54
C LYS A 200 25.36 19.26 2.66
N ALA A 201 25.13 18.13 2.03
CA ALA A 201 23.88 17.41 2.08
C ALA A 201 24.15 15.91 2.01
N GLY A 202 23.22 15.09 2.53
CA GLY A 202 23.31 13.65 2.43
C GLY A 202 22.05 13.06 1.80
N TYR A 203 22.12 11.76 1.53
CA TYR A 203 21.02 10.95 1.04
C TYR A 203 20.65 9.92 2.09
N ALA A 204 19.37 9.60 2.19
CA ALA A 204 18.91 8.39 2.86
C ALA A 204 17.63 7.85 2.19
N LYS A 205 17.44 6.54 2.30
CA LYS A 205 16.24 5.85 1.83
C LYS A 205 15.39 5.47 3.03
N PHE A 206 14.17 5.98 3.08
CA PHE A 206 13.21 5.58 4.10
C PHE A 206 12.63 4.21 3.73
N GLU A 207 12.77 3.25 4.63
CA GLU A 207 12.29 1.89 4.43
C GLU A 207 11.52 1.39 5.65
N THR A 208 10.55 0.53 5.42
CA THR A 208 9.87 -0.24 6.44
C THR A 208 10.17 -1.73 6.23
N PHE A 209 10.27 -2.15 4.99
CA PHE A 209 10.57 -3.52 4.55
C PHE A 209 11.70 -3.51 3.51
N PRO A 210 12.44 -4.64 3.41
CA PRO A 210 12.44 -5.77 4.33
C PRO A 210 12.89 -5.34 5.73
N ILE A 211 12.50 -6.10 6.76
CA ILE A 211 12.98 -5.81 8.12
C ILE A 211 14.39 -6.39 8.29
N TRP A 212 15.35 -5.49 8.43
CA TRP A 212 16.79 -5.79 8.34
C TRP A 212 17.32 -6.80 9.36
N ASN A 213 16.83 -6.71 10.60
CA ASN A 213 17.31 -7.50 11.74
C ASN A 213 16.49 -8.77 12.00
N LEU A 214 15.56 -9.13 11.10
CA LEU A 214 14.87 -10.42 11.12
C LEU A 214 15.59 -11.42 10.20
N PRO A 215 15.43 -12.73 10.46
CA PRO A 215 15.94 -13.75 9.55
C PRO A 215 15.39 -13.60 8.12
N LEU A 216 16.19 -13.98 7.12
CA LEU A 216 15.83 -13.87 5.69
C LEU A 216 14.44 -14.47 5.39
N LYS A 217 14.18 -15.67 5.94
CA LYS A 217 12.91 -16.41 5.76
C LYS A 217 11.88 -16.14 6.84
N HIS A 218 12.00 -15.02 7.56
CA HIS A 218 10.97 -14.65 8.52
C HIS A 218 9.66 -14.34 7.79
N PRO A 219 8.49 -14.82 8.28
CA PRO A 219 7.21 -14.60 7.60
C PRO A 219 6.93 -13.14 7.22
N VAL A 220 7.33 -12.17 8.03
CA VAL A 220 7.21 -10.73 7.72
C VAL A 220 7.95 -10.38 6.42
N ASN A 221 9.19 -10.86 6.24
CA ASN A 221 9.98 -10.61 5.05
C ASN A 221 9.42 -11.37 3.84
N LEU A 222 8.98 -12.63 4.01
CA LEU A 222 8.32 -13.39 2.94
C LEU A 222 6.99 -12.74 2.50
N ALA A 223 6.21 -12.19 3.44
CA ALA A 223 4.98 -11.47 3.12
C ALA A 223 5.23 -10.22 2.30
N TYR A 224 6.37 -9.55 2.50
CA TYR A 224 6.75 -8.42 1.69
C TYR A 224 7.16 -8.85 0.27
N GLU A 225 7.93 -9.93 0.11
CA GLU A 225 8.19 -10.50 -1.22
C GLU A 225 6.90 -10.89 -1.96
N ALA A 226 5.92 -11.44 -1.25
CA ALA A 226 4.61 -11.75 -1.82
C ALA A 226 3.85 -10.46 -2.25
N ALA A 227 4.05 -9.36 -1.52
CA ALA A 227 3.43 -8.07 -1.85
C ALA A 227 4.07 -7.35 -3.05
N THR A 228 5.31 -7.72 -3.40
CA THR A 228 6.10 -7.17 -4.51
C THR A 228 6.44 -8.22 -5.57
N ALA A 229 5.64 -9.28 -5.65
CA ALA A 229 5.87 -10.39 -6.56
C ALA A 229 5.89 -9.95 -8.04
N ASP A 230 5.07 -8.95 -8.39
CA ASP A 230 5.01 -8.30 -9.71
C ASP A 230 6.29 -7.53 -10.08
N LEU A 231 7.07 -7.10 -9.09
CA LEU A 231 8.34 -6.35 -9.28
C LEU A 231 9.56 -7.27 -9.28
N ASN A 232 9.39 -8.57 -9.07
CA ASN A 232 10.49 -9.54 -8.91
C ASN A 232 11.49 -9.19 -7.79
N ASP A 233 11.05 -8.44 -6.78
CA ASP A 233 11.86 -8.17 -5.60
C ASP A 233 12.07 -9.45 -4.79
N VAL A 234 13.32 -9.74 -4.46
CA VAL A 234 13.73 -10.89 -3.64
C VAL A 234 14.57 -10.38 -2.48
N ASN A 235 14.24 -10.84 -1.28
CA ASN A 235 15.08 -10.55 -0.12
C ASN A 235 16.36 -11.37 -0.17
N VAL A 236 17.48 -10.71 0.09
CA VAL A 236 18.83 -11.30 0.13
C VAL A 236 19.57 -10.82 1.37
N ILE A 237 20.59 -11.56 1.76
CA ILE A 237 21.54 -11.05 2.76
C ILE A 237 22.40 -9.99 2.08
N ASP A 238 22.55 -8.83 2.71
CA ASP A 238 23.43 -7.75 2.24
C ASP A 238 24.90 -8.16 2.44
N PRO A 239 25.64 -8.50 1.37
CA PRO A 239 27.02 -8.95 1.48
C PRO A 239 27.96 -7.81 1.85
N TYR A 240 27.66 -6.60 1.43
CA TYR A 240 28.47 -5.41 1.74
C TYR A 240 28.37 -5.04 3.22
N HIS A 241 27.17 -5.17 3.81
CA HIS A 241 26.98 -4.90 5.24
C HIS A 241 27.68 -5.97 6.09
N LEU A 242 27.59 -7.22 5.66
CA LEU A 242 28.29 -8.34 6.32
C LEU A 242 29.80 -8.13 6.27
N GLU A 243 30.37 -7.75 5.10
CA GLU A 243 31.80 -7.50 4.93
C GLU A 243 32.26 -6.29 5.78
N ALA A 244 31.52 -5.17 5.73
CA ALA A 244 31.91 -3.92 6.40
C ALA A 244 31.80 -3.97 7.92
N TYR A 245 30.82 -4.74 8.48
CA TYR A 245 30.44 -4.68 9.89
C TYR A 245 30.37 -6.03 10.60
N GLY A 246 30.53 -7.15 9.89
CA GLY A 246 30.36 -8.49 10.45
C GLY A 246 28.92 -8.81 10.88
N LYS A 247 27.95 -8.07 10.38
CA LYS A 247 26.53 -8.18 10.75
C LYS A 247 25.67 -8.62 9.58
N THR A 248 24.87 -9.65 9.80
CA THR A 248 23.88 -10.10 8.82
C THR A 248 22.67 -9.16 8.83
N THR A 249 22.34 -8.63 7.66
CA THR A 249 21.12 -7.82 7.43
C THR A 249 20.41 -8.29 6.17
N VAL A 250 19.09 -8.14 6.13
CA VAL A 250 18.27 -8.47 4.97
C VAL A 250 18.01 -7.20 4.17
N ASN A 251 18.19 -7.27 2.85
CA ASN A 251 17.91 -6.17 1.95
C ASN A 251 17.32 -6.71 0.63
N TYR A 252 16.95 -5.82 -0.31
CA TYR A 252 16.50 -6.25 -1.63
C TYR A 252 17.66 -6.62 -2.54
N ASN A 253 17.42 -7.60 -3.41
CA ASN A 253 18.37 -7.90 -4.49
C ASN A 253 18.70 -6.66 -5.33
N ARG A 254 17.72 -5.85 -5.72
CA ARG A 254 17.95 -4.63 -6.53
C ARG A 254 18.84 -3.59 -5.84
N ASP A 255 18.65 -3.38 -4.54
CA ASP A 255 19.47 -2.42 -3.81
C ASP A 255 20.91 -2.93 -3.65
N VAL A 256 21.07 -4.24 -3.45
CA VAL A 256 22.40 -4.89 -3.39
C VAL A 256 23.11 -4.85 -4.75
N GLU A 257 22.40 -5.16 -5.84
CA GLU A 257 22.95 -5.16 -7.19
C GLU A 257 23.37 -3.76 -7.69
N VAL A 258 22.59 -2.72 -7.33
CA VAL A 258 22.85 -1.34 -7.76
C VAL A 258 23.86 -0.62 -6.86
N PHE A 259 24.13 -1.12 -5.66
CA PHE A 259 24.99 -0.45 -4.68
C PHE A 259 26.38 -0.07 -5.20
N PRO A 260 27.14 -0.93 -5.94
CA PRO A 260 28.44 -0.53 -6.49
C PRO A 260 28.37 0.69 -7.40
N VAL A 261 27.30 0.79 -8.18
CA VAL A 261 27.06 1.93 -9.08
C VAL A 261 26.76 3.19 -8.27
N LEU A 262 25.89 3.09 -7.27
CA LEU A 262 25.56 4.21 -6.38
C LEU A 262 26.77 4.68 -5.60
N ASN A 263 27.56 3.74 -5.07
CA ASN A 263 28.82 4.03 -4.37
C ASN A 263 29.77 4.86 -5.23
N ALA A 264 29.96 4.44 -6.47
CA ALA A 264 30.82 5.17 -7.43
C ALA A 264 30.25 6.55 -7.83
N ILE A 265 28.91 6.70 -7.87
CA ILE A 265 28.26 8.01 -8.07
C ILE A 265 28.56 8.92 -6.86
N PHE A 266 28.38 8.45 -5.62
CA PHE A 266 28.71 9.22 -4.42
C PHE A 266 30.19 9.60 -4.37
N GLU A 267 31.10 8.66 -4.66
CA GLU A 267 32.53 8.93 -4.74
C GLU A 267 32.84 10.02 -5.77
N LYS A 268 32.17 10.00 -6.91
CA LYS A 268 32.38 11.01 -7.96
C LYS A 268 31.81 12.38 -7.57
N ILE A 269 30.74 12.45 -6.82
CA ILE A 269 30.12 13.70 -6.33
C ILE A 269 30.95 14.29 -5.18
N GLU A 270 31.29 13.48 -4.15
CA GLU A 270 31.78 13.94 -2.86
C GLU A 270 33.28 13.63 -2.62
N GLY A 271 33.96 12.96 -3.57
CA GLY A 271 35.34 12.50 -3.44
C GLY A 271 35.49 11.18 -2.67
N LYS A 272 34.52 10.80 -1.87
CA LYS A 272 34.42 9.50 -1.20
C LYS A 272 32.94 9.20 -0.91
N SER A 273 32.57 7.92 -0.96
CA SER A 273 31.22 7.53 -0.53
C SER A 273 31.11 7.55 1.00
N PRO A 274 30.02 8.10 1.56
CA PRO A 274 29.74 8.00 2.98
C PRO A 274 29.17 6.62 3.39
N TYR A 275 28.82 5.76 2.43
CA TYR A 275 28.16 4.48 2.66
C TYR A 275 29.08 3.30 2.35
N LYS A 276 28.97 2.26 3.17
CA LYS A 276 29.71 0.99 2.98
C LYS A 276 28.79 -0.15 2.50
N SER A 277 27.47 0.04 2.57
CA SER A 277 26.48 -0.95 2.16
C SER A 277 25.17 -0.29 1.76
N PRO A 278 24.29 -0.97 0.98
CA PRO A 278 22.93 -0.48 0.74
C PRO A 278 22.14 -0.30 2.04
N THR A 279 22.36 -1.13 3.06
CA THR A 279 21.73 -0.97 4.39
C THR A 279 22.14 0.35 5.06
N ASP A 280 23.39 0.82 4.87
CA ASP A 280 23.81 2.12 5.42
C ASP A 280 23.08 3.31 4.79
N MET A 281 22.65 3.19 3.54
CA MET A 281 21.88 4.24 2.87
C MET A 281 20.47 4.37 3.43
N GLY A 282 19.96 3.31 4.06
CA GLY A 282 18.59 3.26 4.54
C GLY A 282 18.40 3.81 5.96
N VAL A 283 17.13 4.08 6.30
CA VAL A 283 16.64 4.30 7.67
C VAL A 283 15.45 3.38 7.88
N ASN A 284 15.62 2.36 8.74
CA ASN A 284 14.59 1.35 9.03
C ASN A 284 14.70 0.89 10.48
N MET A 285 13.77 1.34 11.32
CA MET A 285 13.70 0.98 12.75
C MET A 285 12.58 -0.03 13.05
N ALA A 286 11.86 -0.53 12.03
CA ALA A 286 10.68 -1.36 12.23
C ALA A 286 10.96 -2.62 13.06
N GLY A 287 12.05 -3.33 12.79
CA GLY A 287 12.38 -4.55 13.50
C GLY A 287 12.71 -4.38 14.99
N TYR A 288 13.04 -3.16 15.41
CA TYR A 288 13.28 -2.84 16.81
C TYR A 288 12.00 -2.48 17.58
N CYS A 289 10.86 -2.50 16.92
CA CYS A 289 9.55 -2.12 17.46
C CYS A 289 8.56 -3.29 17.46
N ILE A 290 9.01 -4.49 17.09
CA ILE A 290 8.22 -5.72 17.23
C ILE A 290 8.19 -6.09 18.70
N SER A 291 6.98 -6.11 19.29
CA SER A 291 6.73 -6.44 20.70
C SER A 291 6.25 -7.88 20.91
N ASP A 292 5.61 -8.49 19.90
CA ASP A 292 5.18 -9.90 19.88
C ASP A 292 5.46 -10.49 18.50
N ASP A 293 6.54 -11.28 18.42
CA ASP A 293 6.97 -11.97 17.19
C ASP A 293 5.94 -13.00 16.71
N ALA A 294 5.27 -13.70 17.62
CA ALA A 294 4.26 -14.69 17.26
C ALA A 294 3.04 -14.04 16.58
N ALA A 295 2.61 -12.86 17.07
CA ALA A 295 1.52 -12.11 16.46
C ALA A 295 1.91 -11.59 15.05
N THR A 296 3.14 -11.11 14.86
CA THR A 296 3.60 -10.65 13.54
C THR A 296 3.78 -11.81 12.56
N ARG A 297 4.23 -12.98 13.00
CA ARG A 297 4.29 -14.20 12.18
C ARG A 297 2.92 -14.63 11.70
N ASP A 298 1.95 -14.75 12.61
CA ASP A 298 0.58 -15.14 12.29
C ASP A 298 -0.05 -14.20 11.26
N ALA A 299 0.05 -12.89 11.50
CA ALA A 299 -0.46 -11.87 10.60
C ALA A 299 0.20 -11.94 9.21
N SER A 300 1.51 -12.18 9.16
CA SER A 300 2.27 -12.28 7.91
C SER A 300 1.93 -13.54 7.11
N LEU A 301 1.73 -14.67 7.77
CA LEU A 301 1.27 -15.90 7.10
C LEU A 301 -0.11 -15.70 6.47
N ASN A 302 -1.03 -15.05 7.18
CA ASN A 302 -2.33 -14.66 6.62
C ASN A 302 -2.20 -13.68 5.44
N GLU A 303 -1.23 -12.75 5.47
CA GLU A 303 -0.98 -11.83 4.34
C GLU A 303 -0.46 -12.57 3.11
N ILE A 304 0.46 -13.53 3.25
CA ILE A 304 0.97 -14.34 2.13
C ILE A 304 -0.20 -15.06 1.44
N ILE A 305 -1.07 -15.71 2.20
CA ILE A 305 -2.24 -16.40 1.65
C ILE A 305 -3.21 -15.42 0.99
N ARG A 306 -3.39 -14.22 1.56
CA ARG A 306 -4.23 -13.20 0.94
C ARG A 306 -3.67 -12.74 -0.40
N ARG A 307 -2.34 -12.59 -0.52
CA ARG A 307 -1.69 -12.29 -1.80
C ARG A 307 -1.88 -13.41 -2.81
N TYR A 308 -1.81 -14.65 -2.37
CA TYR A 308 -2.09 -15.81 -3.21
C TYR A 308 -3.49 -15.76 -3.82
N PHE A 309 -4.54 -15.60 -3.00
CA PHE A 309 -5.91 -15.49 -3.51
C PHE A 309 -6.12 -14.26 -4.41
N SER A 310 -5.44 -13.15 -4.14
CA SER A 310 -5.48 -11.98 -5.01
C SER A 310 -4.87 -12.30 -6.37
N ALA A 311 -3.70 -12.93 -6.41
CA ALA A 311 -3.02 -13.34 -7.64
C ALA A 311 -3.85 -14.36 -8.44
N LEU A 312 -4.47 -15.34 -7.77
CA LEU A 312 -5.40 -16.29 -8.41
C LEU A 312 -6.57 -15.57 -9.10
N CYS A 313 -7.20 -14.62 -8.40
CA CYS A 313 -8.31 -13.85 -8.95
C CYS A 313 -7.86 -12.96 -10.11
N ASP A 314 -6.70 -12.32 -10.01
CA ASP A 314 -6.16 -11.44 -11.06
C ASP A 314 -5.69 -12.24 -12.28
N HIS A 315 -5.11 -13.42 -12.07
CA HIS A 315 -4.82 -14.39 -13.14
C HIS A 315 -6.12 -14.84 -13.84
N LYS A 316 -7.16 -15.17 -13.07
CA LYS A 316 -8.47 -15.55 -13.61
C LYS A 316 -9.12 -14.44 -14.45
N LYS A 317 -8.86 -13.18 -14.12
CA LYS A 317 -9.31 -11.99 -14.86
C LYS A 317 -8.42 -11.65 -16.05
N GLY A 318 -7.27 -12.34 -16.21
CA GLY A 318 -6.27 -12.04 -17.25
C GLY A 318 -5.45 -10.77 -16.98
N LEU A 319 -5.35 -10.34 -15.72
CA LEU A 319 -4.61 -9.14 -15.31
C LEU A 319 -3.15 -9.42 -14.97
N THR A 320 -2.82 -10.67 -14.60
CA THR A 320 -1.47 -11.13 -14.26
C THR A 320 -1.14 -12.45 -14.96
N GLY A 321 0.16 -12.74 -15.08
CA GLY A 321 0.66 -13.99 -15.67
C GLY A 321 1.01 -15.05 -14.61
N ASP A 322 1.42 -16.23 -15.10
CA ASP A 322 1.78 -17.39 -14.26
C ASP A 322 2.98 -17.13 -13.33
N ALA A 323 3.92 -16.26 -13.73
CA ALA A 323 5.15 -16.02 -12.98
C ALA A 323 4.89 -15.44 -11.57
N GLU A 324 3.95 -14.50 -11.44
CA GLU A 324 3.58 -13.91 -10.15
C GLU A 324 2.95 -14.98 -9.24
N LEU A 325 2.03 -15.78 -9.78
CA LEU A 325 1.37 -16.85 -9.04
C LEU A 325 2.39 -17.90 -8.55
N THR A 326 3.23 -18.41 -9.44
CA THR A 326 4.28 -19.38 -9.10
C THR A 326 5.22 -18.87 -8.01
N LYS A 327 5.57 -17.57 -8.07
CA LYS A 327 6.41 -16.96 -7.04
C LYS A 327 5.71 -16.96 -5.68
N ILE A 328 4.43 -16.58 -5.62
CA ILE A 328 3.69 -16.55 -4.34
C ILE A 328 3.49 -17.98 -3.80
N GLU A 329 3.22 -18.97 -4.66
CA GLU A 329 3.17 -20.40 -4.27
C GLU A 329 4.49 -20.88 -3.67
N SER A 330 5.62 -20.49 -4.27
CA SER A 330 6.95 -20.78 -3.72
C SER A 330 7.14 -20.14 -2.33
N LEU A 331 6.65 -18.92 -2.12
CA LEU A 331 6.72 -18.24 -0.81
C LEU A 331 5.82 -18.92 0.23
N MET A 332 4.62 -19.39 -0.14
CA MET A 332 3.77 -20.20 0.74
C MET A 332 4.47 -21.48 1.18
N ASN A 333 5.11 -22.18 0.24
CA ASN A 333 5.89 -23.39 0.54
C ASN A 333 7.06 -23.08 1.48
N GLN A 334 7.79 -21.99 1.27
CA GLN A 334 8.88 -21.55 2.16
C GLN A 334 8.38 -21.17 3.55
N ALA A 335 7.18 -20.58 3.63
CA ALA A 335 6.53 -20.23 4.89
C ALA A 335 5.90 -21.44 5.60
N GLY A 336 5.74 -22.58 4.91
CA GLY A 336 5.11 -23.78 5.44
C GLY A 336 3.61 -23.65 5.67
N VAL A 337 2.91 -22.88 4.83
CA VAL A 337 1.46 -22.62 4.97
C VAL A 337 0.69 -23.04 3.74
N THR A 338 -0.58 -23.40 3.97
CA THR A 338 -1.59 -23.68 2.96
C THR A 338 -2.75 -22.70 3.11
N GLU A 339 -3.66 -22.69 2.15
CA GLU A 339 -4.87 -21.86 2.15
C GLU A 339 -5.72 -22.03 3.41
N GLU A 340 -5.74 -23.26 3.96
CA GLU A 340 -6.53 -23.63 5.15
C GLU A 340 -6.03 -22.95 6.45
N TYR A 341 -4.81 -22.43 6.47
CA TYR A 341 -4.33 -21.63 7.60
C TYR A 341 -5.22 -20.42 7.86
N ARG A 342 -5.82 -19.86 6.79
CA ARG A 342 -6.78 -18.77 6.88
C ARG A 342 -8.17 -19.33 7.26
N ARG A 343 -8.55 -19.22 8.53
CA ARG A 343 -9.68 -19.90 9.16
C ARG A 343 -11.05 -19.65 8.50
N CYS A 344 -11.26 -18.52 7.80
CA CYS A 344 -12.51 -18.21 7.10
C CYS A 344 -12.64 -18.95 5.75
N VAL A 345 -11.57 -19.53 5.18
CA VAL A 345 -11.62 -20.20 3.87
C VAL A 345 -12.54 -21.40 3.91
N ARG A 346 -12.24 -22.38 4.76
CA ARG A 346 -13.01 -23.62 4.83
C ARG A 346 -14.50 -23.42 5.11
N PRO A 347 -14.93 -22.60 6.10
CA PRO A 347 -16.35 -22.34 6.36
C PRO A 347 -17.10 -21.69 5.19
N ALA A 348 -16.44 -20.84 4.38
CA ALA A 348 -17.05 -20.27 3.18
C ALA A 348 -17.32 -21.35 2.12
N LEU A 349 -16.34 -22.22 1.87
CA LEU A 349 -16.45 -23.31 0.89
C LEU A 349 -17.46 -24.38 1.32
N ASP A 350 -17.43 -24.78 2.59
CA ASP A 350 -18.37 -25.77 3.14
C ASP A 350 -19.80 -25.22 3.06
N ARG A 351 -20.01 -23.94 3.39
CA ARG A 351 -21.34 -23.30 3.29
C ARG A 351 -21.83 -23.20 1.84
N ALA A 352 -20.93 -22.88 0.90
CA ALA A 352 -21.28 -22.88 -0.52
C ALA A 352 -21.65 -24.26 -1.03
N LYS A 353 -20.88 -25.29 -0.64
CA LYS A 353 -21.16 -26.70 -1.00
C LYS A 353 -22.48 -27.18 -0.41
N GLU A 354 -22.72 -26.94 0.87
CA GLU A 354 -23.94 -27.33 1.58
C GLU A 354 -25.20 -26.76 0.92
N THR A 355 -25.14 -25.50 0.48
CA THR A 355 -26.31 -24.77 0.01
C THR A 355 -26.44 -24.72 -1.50
N GLY A 356 -25.41 -25.12 -2.25
CA GLY A 356 -25.35 -24.99 -3.71
C GLY A 356 -25.35 -23.53 -4.20
N ALA A 357 -25.07 -22.58 -3.32
CA ALA A 357 -25.09 -21.14 -3.61
C ALA A 357 -23.81 -20.46 -3.13
N PRO A 358 -23.35 -19.37 -3.78
CA PRO A 358 -22.24 -18.61 -3.31
C PRO A 358 -22.36 -18.23 -1.84
N ALA A 359 -21.24 -18.34 -1.11
CA ALA A 359 -21.18 -18.06 0.32
C ALA A 359 -19.94 -17.22 0.69
N VAL A 360 -20.04 -16.51 1.78
CA VAL A 360 -18.95 -15.73 2.39
C VAL A 360 -18.87 -16.11 3.86
N ALA A 361 -17.66 -16.27 4.38
CA ALA A 361 -17.39 -16.39 5.81
C ALA A 361 -16.59 -15.20 6.31
N ILE A 362 -16.88 -14.76 7.55
CA ILE A 362 -16.17 -13.68 8.24
C ILE A 362 -15.70 -14.22 9.59
N GLU A 363 -14.43 -14.05 9.89
CA GLU A 363 -13.86 -14.29 11.22
C GLU A 363 -13.92 -12.99 12.02
N LEU A 364 -14.63 -13.03 13.14
CA LEU A 364 -14.83 -11.91 14.04
C LEU A 364 -13.64 -11.70 14.98
N PRO A 365 -13.52 -10.52 15.65
CA PRO A 365 -12.39 -10.21 16.52
C PRO A 365 -12.20 -11.17 17.71
N ASP A 366 -13.23 -11.90 18.08
CA ASP A 366 -13.21 -12.92 19.14
C ASP A 366 -12.93 -14.35 18.61
N GLY A 367 -12.65 -14.47 17.31
CA GLY A 367 -12.35 -15.73 16.64
C GLY A 367 -13.59 -16.56 16.26
N ARG A 368 -14.81 -16.07 16.50
CA ARG A 368 -16.02 -16.71 16.00
C ARG A 368 -16.12 -16.56 14.48
N LEU A 369 -16.60 -17.59 13.82
CA LEU A 369 -16.80 -17.62 12.38
C LEU A 369 -18.29 -17.50 12.08
N ILE A 370 -18.66 -16.58 11.20
CA ILE A 370 -20.02 -16.37 10.74
C ILE A 370 -20.08 -16.51 9.22
N THR A 371 -21.13 -17.13 8.70
CA THR A 371 -21.31 -17.31 7.26
C THR A 371 -22.58 -16.63 6.76
N GLY A 372 -22.55 -16.22 5.50
CA GLY A 372 -23.73 -15.78 4.75
C GLY A 372 -23.74 -16.42 3.38
N LYS A 373 -24.93 -16.74 2.86
CA LYS A 373 -25.12 -17.29 1.52
C LYS A 373 -25.99 -16.41 0.66
N THR A 374 -25.88 -16.53 -0.63
CA THR A 374 -26.79 -15.90 -1.58
C THR A 374 -28.22 -16.42 -1.38
N SER A 375 -29.19 -15.53 -1.33
CA SER A 375 -30.62 -15.79 -1.20
C SER A 375 -31.41 -15.06 -2.31
N SER A 376 -32.72 -15.08 -2.27
CA SER A 376 -33.60 -14.27 -3.13
C SER A 376 -33.49 -12.77 -2.82
N LEU A 377 -33.16 -12.41 -1.58
CA LEU A 377 -33.13 -11.03 -1.11
C LEU A 377 -31.72 -10.42 -1.18
N LEU A 378 -30.71 -11.18 -0.80
CA LEU A 378 -29.36 -10.67 -0.53
C LEU A 378 -28.28 -11.47 -1.27
N GLY A 379 -27.21 -10.78 -1.69
CA GLY A 379 -25.96 -11.41 -2.07
C GLY A 379 -25.27 -12.07 -0.86
N ALA A 380 -24.33 -12.99 -1.10
CA ALA A 380 -23.60 -13.70 -0.05
C ALA A 380 -22.82 -12.73 0.87
N SER A 381 -22.16 -11.73 0.28
CA SER A 381 -21.45 -10.65 0.99
C SER A 381 -22.37 -9.87 1.93
N SER A 382 -23.53 -9.45 1.43
CA SER A 382 -24.54 -8.73 2.21
C SER A 382 -25.08 -9.56 3.36
N ALA A 383 -25.39 -10.84 3.11
CA ALA A 383 -25.89 -11.75 4.13
C ALA A 383 -24.83 -12.00 5.23
N ALA A 384 -23.56 -12.23 4.87
CA ALA A 384 -22.49 -12.42 5.83
C ALA A 384 -22.26 -11.17 6.68
N LEU A 385 -22.28 -9.98 6.06
CA LEU A 385 -22.12 -8.69 6.74
C LEU A 385 -23.23 -8.48 7.79
N LEU A 386 -24.51 -8.65 7.42
CA LEU A 386 -25.62 -8.53 8.36
C LEU A 386 -25.55 -9.56 9.49
N ASN A 387 -25.18 -10.81 9.19
CA ASN A 387 -24.99 -11.83 10.21
C ASN A 387 -23.87 -11.48 11.18
N ALA A 388 -22.75 -10.90 10.67
CA ALA A 388 -21.63 -10.49 11.49
C ALA A 388 -22.02 -9.36 12.46
N VAL A 389 -22.66 -8.28 11.97
CA VAL A 389 -23.07 -7.16 12.84
C VAL A 389 -24.17 -7.55 13.82
N LYS A 390 -25.07 -8.48 13.43
CA LYS A 390 -26.07 -9.06 14.33
C LYS A 390 -25.40 -9.75 15.52
N LEU A 391 -24.41 -10.58 15.25
CA LEU A 391 -23.66 -11.31 16.28
C LEU A 391 -22.84 -10.38 17.16
N LEU A 392 -22.17 -9.37 16.57
CA LEU A 392 -21.37 -8.37 17.30
C LEU A 392 -22.22 -7.46 18.18
N SER A 393 -23.47 -7.19 17.78
CA SER A 393 -24.42 -6.39 18.56
C SER A 393 -25.25 -7.22 19.55
N ASN A 394 -24.90 -8.52 19.72
CA ASN A 394 -25.60 -9.46 20.62
C ASN A 394 -27.10 -9.56 20.34
N GLN A 395 -27.51 -9.50 19.06
CA GLN A 395 -28.91 -9.70 18.68
C GLN A 395 -29.25 -11.18 18.50
N PRO A 396 -30.45 -11.63 18.82
CA PRO A 396 -30.91 -12.99 18.55
C PRO A 396 -30.81 -13.35 17.06
N LYS A 397 -30.59 -14.62 16.77
CA LYS A 397 -30.42 -15.10 15.37
C LYS A 397 -31.68 -14.80 14.53
N GLU A 398 -32.87 -14.89 15.13
CA GLU A 398 -34.16 -14.69 14.50
C GLU A 398 -34.49 -13.20 14.29
N GLN A 399 -33.78 -12.29 14.96
CA GLN A 399 -34.02 -10.85 14.85
C GLN A 399 -33.78 -10.36 13.42
N LEU A 400 -34.80 -9.79 12.81
CA LEU A 400 -34.66 -9.05 11.56
C LEU A 400 -34.07 -7.67 11.84
N LEU A 401 -32.96 -7.35 11.18
CA LEU A 401 -32.34 -6.03 11.26
C LEU A 401 -32.92 -5.05 10.23
N ILE A 402 -33.39 -5.59 9.12
CA ILE A 402 -34.05 -4.85 8.04
C ILE A 402 -35.37 -5.53 7.79
N ASP A 403 -36.46 -4.77 7.83
CA ASP A 403 -37.79 -5.29 7.49
C ASP A 403 -37.86 -5.64 6.00
N PRO A 404 -38.45 -6.80 5.63
CA PRO A 404 -38.69 -7.14 4.23
C PRO A 404 -39.41 -6.06 3.44
N GLY A 405 -40.33 -5.33 4.07
CA GLY A 405 -41.03 -4.19 3.51
C GLY A 405 -40.10 -3.01 3.11
N VAL A 406 -38.87 -2.96 3.61
CA VAL A 406 -37.83 -2.02 3.16
C VAL A 406 -37.05 -2.59 1.97
N ILE A 407 -36.83 -3.91 1.94
CA ILE A 407 -36.04 -4.58 0.90
C ILE A 407 -36.82 -4.64 -0.43
N GLU A 408 -38.08 -5.01 -0.39
CA GLU A 408 -38.92 -5.20 -1.58
C GLU A 408 -39.02 -3.95 -2.49
N PRO A 409 -39.24 -2.73 -1.96
CA PRO A 409 -39.23 -1.52 -2.79
C PRO A 409 -37.87 -1.26 -3.46
N ILE A 410 -36.74 -1.57 -2.80
CA ILE A 410 -35.41 -1.43 -3.37
C ILE A 410 -35.21 -2.43 -4.52
N GLN A 411 -35.66 -3.68 -4.35
CA GLN A 411 -35.64 -4.69 -5.40
C GLN A 411 -36.48 -4.26 -6.61
N SER A 412 -37.69 -3.73 -6.35
CA SER A 412 -38.57 -3.20 -7.39
C SER A 412 -37.95 -2.03 -8.14
N LEU A 413 -37.33 -1.09 -7.44
CA LEU A 413 -36.57 0.00 -8.04
C LEU A 413 -35.49 -0.55 -8.98
N LYS A 414 -34.67 -1.50 -8.49
CA LYS A 414 -33.58 -2.10 -9.26
C LYS A 414 -34.07 -2.78 -10.53
N THR A 415 -35.10 -3.60 -10.43
CA THR A 415 -35.50 -4.46 -11.56
C THR A 415 -36.48 -3.75 -12.48
N ASN A 416 -37.51 -3.07 -11.93
CA ASN A 416 -38.63 -2.55 -12.72
C ASN A 416 -38.34 -1.14 -13.27
N ILE A 417 -37.55 -0.33 -12.57
CA ILE A 417 -37.26 1.05 -12.97
C ILE A 417 -35.86 1.17 -13.58
N LEU A 418 -34.83 0.61 -12.93
CA LEU A 418 -33.44 0.70 -13.37
C LEU A 418 -33.05 -0.41 -14.36
N GLY A 419 -33.92 -1.41 -14.60
CA GLY A 419 -33.70 -2.47 -15.57
C GLY A 419 -32.64 -3.51 -15.19
N ASN A 420 -32.24 -3.60 -13.92
CA ASN A 420 -31.29 -4.60 -13.46
C ASN A 420 -31.90 -6.01 -13.50
N ASN A 421 -31.15 -6.99 -13.96
CA ASN A 421 -31.60 -8.40 -13.93
C ASN A 421 -31.38 -9.08 -12.57
N ASN A 422 -30.66 -8.45 -11.65
CA ASN A 422 -30.37 -9.00 -10.33
C ASN A 422 -31.14 -8.24 -9.25
N PRO A 423 -32.19 -8.84 -8.66
CA PRO A 423 -32.95 -8.19 -7.59
C PRO A 423 -32.22 -8.14 -6.24
N ARG A 424 -31.19 -8.97 -6.05
CA ARG A 424 -30.51 -9.09 -4.76
C ARG A 424 -29.78 -7.80 -4.40
N LEU A 425 -29.85 -7.42 -3.13
CA LEU A 425 -29.16 -6.25 -2.64
C LEU A 425 -27.66 -6.53 -2.50
N HIS A 426 -26.86 -5.59 -3.02
CA HIS A 426 -25.42 -5.49 -2.77
C HIS A 426 -25.15 -4.90 -1.39
N THR A 427 -23.89 -4.94 -0.94
CA THR A 427 -23.53 -4.51 0.42
C THR A 427 -23.77 -3.03 0.68
N ASP A 428 -23.58 -2.15 -0.28
CA ASP A 428 -23.88 -0.72 -0.17
C ASP A 428 -25.40 -0.46 -0.01
N GLU A 429 -26.22 -1.14 -0.82
CA GLU A 429 -27.67 -1.05 -0.73
C GLU A 429 -28.19 -1.57 0.61
N VAL A 430 -27.62 -2.67 1.11
CA VAL A 430 -27.94 -3.23 2.43
C VAL A 430 -27.54 -2.27 3.56
N LEU A 431 -26.40 -1.59 3.47
CA LEU A 431 -26.00 -0.60 4.47
C LEU A 431 -26.93 0.62 4.49
N ILE A 432 -27.40 1.07 3.32
CA ILE A 432 -28.41 2.13 3.23
C ILE A 432 -29.72 1.66 3.89
N ALA A 433 -30.19 0.45 3.55
CA ALA A 433 -31.41 -0.12 4.14
C ALA A 433 -31.31 -0.29 5.67
N LEU A 434 -30.14 -0.73 6.16
CA LEU A 434 -29.84 -0.83 7.60
C LEU A 434 -29.86 0.55 8.28
N THR A 435 -29.27 1.56 7.65
CA THR A 435 -29.25 2.94 8.14
C THR A 435 -30.67 3.48 8.30
N MET A 436 -31.52 3.27 7.28
CA MET A 436 -32.93 3.69 7.33
C MET A 436 -33.72 2.93 8.41
N SER A 437 -33.49 1.62 8.56
CA SER A 437 -34.09 0.81 9.60
C SER A 437 -33.63 1.21 11.01
N ALA A 438 -32.42 1.68 11.18
CA ALA A 438 -31.84 2.13 12.45
C ALA A 438 -32.55 3.39 13.03
N ILE A 439 -33.30 4.13 12.21
CA ILE A 439 -34.07 5.31 12.65
C ILE A 439 -35.23 4.89 13.56
N GLN A 440 -35.82 3.72 13.29
CA GLN A 440 -37.06 3.27 13.97
C GLN A 440 -36.87 1.97 14.77
N SER A 441 -35.76 1.27 14.62
CA SER A 441 -35.49 -0.04 15.20
C SER A 441 -34.21 -0.02 16.05
N GLU A 442 -34.38 -0.18 17.36
CA GLU A 442 -33.22 -0.27 18.28
C GLU A 442 -32.28 -1.44 17.96
N PRO A 443 -32.72 -2.66 17.58
CA PRO A 443 -31.86 -3.72 17.09
C PRO A 443 -31.07 -3.32 15.85
N ALA A 444 -31.69 -2.65 14.88
CA ALA A 444 -30.99 -2.17 13.68
C ALA A 444 -29.95 -1.10 14.01
N LYS A 445 -30.24 -0.19 14.95
CA LYS A 445 -29.31 0.82 15.44
C LYS A 445 -28.08 0.20 16.08
N LYS A 446 -28.25 -0.77 17.00
CA LYS A 446 -27.13 -1.50 17.61
C LYS A 446 -26.28 -2.23 16.58
N ALA A 447 -26.90 -2.82 15.57
CA ALA A 447 -26.18 -3.47 14.46
C ALA A 447 -25.41 -2.46 13.60
N PHE A 448 -26.00 -1.28 13.34
CA PHE A 448 -25.32 -0.19 12.64
C PHE A 448 -24.08 0.31 13.42
N ASP A 449 -24.22 0.55 14.72
CA ASP A 449 -23.11 0.97 15.58
C ASP A 449 -21.98 -0.08 15.63
N ALA A 450 -22.32 -1.37 15.50
CA ALA A 450 -21.37 -2.48 15.47
C ALA A 450 -20.54 -2.57 14.17
N LEU A 451 -20.87 -1.82 13.11
CA LEU A 451 -20.10 -1.82 11.85
C LEU A 451 -18.62 -1.46 12.06
N SER A 452 -18.32 -0.57 13.00
CA SER A 452 -16.95 -0.18 13.34
C SER A 452 -16.10 -1.32 13.90
N LEU A 453 -16.71 -2.34 14.48
CA LEU A 453 -16.06 -3.52 15.05
C LEU A 453 -15.60 -4.53 13.99
N LEU A 454 -16.01 -4.35 12.73
CA LEU A 454 -15.59 -5.21 11.61
C LEU A 454 -14.18 -4.89 11.11
N ARG A 455 -13.61 -3.78 11.51
CA ARG A 455 -12.26 -3.40 11.11
C ARG A 455 -11.24 -4.44 11.56
N GLY A 456 -10.45 -4.93 10.59
CA GLY A 456 -9.44 -5.97 10.81
C GLY A 456 -9.97 -7.40 10.77
N CYS A 457 -11.29 -7.63 10.63
CA CYS A 457 -11.85 -8.96 10.41
C CYS A 457 -11.32 -9.57 9.12
N GLU A 458 -11.15 -10.89 9.12
CA GLU A 458 -10.76 -11.68 7.96
C GLU A 458 -12.02 -12.25 7.29
N ALA A 459 -12.11 -12.19 5.97
CA ALA A 459 -13.24 -12.74 5.23
C ALA A 459 -12.79 -13.51 3.98
N HIS A 460 -13.57 -14.54 3.62
CA HIS A 460 -13.37 -15.29 2.40
C HIS A 460 -14.69 -15.53 1.67
N SER A 461 -14.66 -15.39 0.35
CA SER A 461 -15.79 -15.64 -0.55
C SER A 461 -15.54 -16.83 -1.45
N SER A 462 -16.50 -17.70 -1.60
CA SER A 462 -16.44 -18.85 -2.53
C SER A 462 -16.48 -18.45 -4.01
N VAL A 463 -16.61 -17.15 -4.32
CA VAL A 463 -16.64 -16.60 -5.69
C VAL A 463 -16.04 -15.21 -5.71
N ILE A 464 -15.57 -14.74 -6.87
CA ILE A 464 -15.17 -13.35 -7.08
C ILE A 464 -16.38 -12.45 -6.84
N LEU A 465 -16.26 -11.52 -5.89
CA LEU A 465 -17.32 -10.55 -5.60
C LEU A 465 -17.36 -9.43 -6.65
N SER A 466 -18.50 -8.74 -6.72
CA SER A 466 -18.62 -7.50 -7.48
C SER A 466 -17.68 -6.42 -6.92
N GLN A 467 -17.30 -5.45 -7.77
CA GLN A 467 -16.45 -4.34 -7.32
C GLN A 467 -17.11 -3.56 -6.17
N VAL A 468 -18.42 -3.36 -6.22
CA VAL A 468 -19.20 -2.67 -5.18
C VAL A 468 -19.06 -3.38 -3.83
N ASP A 469 -19.29 -4.70 -3.82
CA ASP A 469 -19.19 -5.50 -2.61
C ASP A 469 -17.78 -5.51 -2.03
N ALA A 470 -16.76 -5.69 -2.88
CA ALA A 470 -15.35 -5.68 -2.49
C ALA A 470 -14.93 -4.31 -1.93
N ASP A 471 -15.40 -3.21 -2.53
CA ASP A 471 -15.11 -1.84 -2.06
C ASP A 471 -15.74 -1.53 -0.70
N VAL A 472 -16.95 -2.00 -0.45
CA VAL A 472 -17.60 -1.85 0.87
C VAL A 472 -16.81 -2.60 1.94
N TYR A 473 -16.44 -3.86 1.69
CA TYR A 473 -15.61 -4.64 2.61
C TYR A 473 -14.28 -3.93 2.91
N ARG A 474 -13.62 -3.42 1.88
CA ARG A 474 -12.36 -2.64 2.02
C ARG A 474 -12.57 -1.37 2.85
N LYS A 475 -13.64 -0.61 2.61
CA LYS A 475 -13.97 0.62 3.36
C LYS A 475 -14.31 0.34 4.83
N LEU A 476 -14.93 -0.78 5.12
CA LEU A 476 -15.17 -1.26 6.49
C LEU A 476 -13.88 -1.79 7.16
N GLY A 477 -12.79 -1.94 6.40
CA GLY A 477 -11.52 -2.45 6.90
C GLY A 477 -11.48 -3.98 7.07
N ILE A 478 -12.36 -4.71 6.35
CA ILE A 478 -12.39 -6.17 6.32
C ILE A 478 -11.37 -6.67 5.28
N ASN A 479 -10.53 -7.61 5.66
CA ASN A 479 -9.54 -8.24 4.80
C ASN A 479 -10.17 -9.37 3.99
N LEU A 480 -10.71 -9.04 2.81
CA LEU A 480 -11.40 -9.98 1.93
C LEU A 480 -10.45 -10.77 1.05
N THR A 481 -10.73 -12.07 0.88
CA THR A 481 -10.20 -12.94 -0.18
C THR A 481 -11.35 -13.63 -0.91
N CYS A 482 -11.09 -14.08 -2.15
CA CYS A 482 -12.09 -14.75 -2.98
C CYS A 482 -11.48 -15.96 -3.68
N GLU A 483 -12.29 -17.01 -3.89
CA GLU A 483 -11.98 -18.06 -4.86
C GLU A 483 -11.99 -17.50 -6.28
N PRO A 484 -11.15 -18.02 -7.20
CA PRO A 484 -11.05 -17.55 -8.57
C PRO A 484 -12.20 -18.06 -9.46
N HIS A 485 -13.42 -18.00 -8.94
CA HIS A 485 -14.63 -18.46 -9.62
C HIS A 485 -15.60 -17.32 -9.84
N TYR A 486 -16.12 -17.18 -11.07
CA TYR A 486 -17.18 -16.21 -11.34
C TYR A 486 -18.52 -16.71 -10.85
N GLN A 487 -19.33 -15.79 -10.31
CA GLN A 487 -20.70 -16.06 -9.83
C GLN A 487 -21.64 -16.52 -10.97
N VAL A 488 -21.38 -16.07 -12.19
CA VAL A 488 -22.24 -16.26 -13.36
C VAL A 488 -21.41 -16.67 -14.56
N LYS A 489 -21.90 -17.63 -15.34
CA LYS A 489 -21.25 -18.08 -16.57
C LYS A 489 -21.50 -17.16 -17.78
N LYS A 490 -22.37 -16.15 -17.66
CA LYS A 490 -22.68 -15.23 -18.76
C LYS A 490 -21.56 -14.20 -18.93
N LEU A 491 -21.08 -14.05 -20.17
CA LEU A 491 -20.01 -13.11 -20.51
C LEU A 491 -20.46 -11.65 -20.51
N TYR A 492 -21.75 -11.40 -20.77
CA TYR A 492 -22.35 -10.06 -20.80
C TYR A 492 -23.75 -10.10 -20.18
N HIS A 493 -23.97 -9.23 -19.21
CA HIS A 493 -25.32 -8.95 -18.69
C HIS A 493 -25.86 -7.75 -19.42
N LYS A 494 -26.82 -7.98 -20.37
CA LYS A 494 -27.60 -6.88 -20.89
C LYS A 494 -28.34 -6.23 -19.74
N ALA A 495 -28.22 -4.90 -19.62
CA ALA A 495 -29.05 -4.09 -18.79
C ALA A 495 -30.52 -4.29 -19.14
#